data_bc776e77604ee5d76a7c745e2080983b
#
_entry.id   bc776e77604ee5d76a7c745e2080983b
#
_cell.length_a   1.000
_cell.length_b   1.000
_cell.length_c   1.000
_cell.angle_alpha   90.00
_cell.angle_beta   90.00
_cell.angle_gamma   90.00
#
_symmetry.space_group_name_H-M   'P 1'
#
loop_
_entity.id
_entity.type
_entity.pdbx_description
1 polymer ?
#
loop_
_entity_poly.entity_id
_entity_poly.type
_entity_poly.pdbx_seq_one_letter_code
_entity_poly.pdbx_strand_id
1 'polypeptide(L)'
;MIEEVLAGTQVTLRPVRADDEAKLMEIFSDPEVARWWGDPTKSVRETIEIPEGESHFLIEFDGETIGYIQCYEEANPMYRYAAIDVSIRSRWQGKGHGPDAIRTLARFLINKRGHHRLTIDPAAHNSRAIKAYERVGFKPVGFMRQYERGPAGEWHDGLLMDMLADELRD
;
A
#
# COMPACT_ATOMS: atom_id res chain seq x y z
N MET A 1 1.92 15.66 1.01
CA MET A 1 1.75 14.69 2.13
C MET A 1 0.35 14.82 2.72
N ILE A 2 -0.26 13.71 3.15
CA ILE A 2 -1.56 13.66 3.83
C ILE A 2 -1.29 13.55 5.33
N GLU A 3 -1.77 14.52 6.12
CA GLU A 3 -1.49 14.61 7.57
C GLU A 3 -2.71 14.21 8.43
N GLU A 4 -3.87 14.01 7.81
CA GLU A 4 -5.08 13.64 8.53
C GLU A 4 -5.22 12.13 8.73
N VAL A 5 -5.86 11.75 9.84
CA VAL A 5 -6.22 10.36 10.13
C VAL A 5 -7.44 9.99 9.31
N LEU A 6 -7.36 8.84 8.59
CA LEU A 6 -8.44 8.37 7.74
C LEU A 6 -9.14 7.18 8.40
N ALA A 7 -10.45 7.27 8.59
CA ALA A 7 -11.25 6.20 9.18
C ALA A 7 -11.86 5.31 8.10
N GLY A 8 -11.58 4.02 8.15
CA GLY A 8 -12.19 2.98 7.35
C GLY A 8 -13.40 2.35 8.03
N THR A 9 -13.89 1.25 7.47
CA THR A 9 -14.97 0.47 8.08
C THR A 9 -14.49 -0.35 9.28
N GLN A 10 -13.29 -0.90 9.20
CA GLN A 10 -12.65 -1.70 10.24
C GLN A 10 -11.38 -1.03 10.77
N VAL A 11 -10.57 -0.46 9.87
CA VAL A 11 -9.24 0.05 10.22
C VAL A 11 -9.19 1.57 10.23
N THR A 12 -8.18 2.09 10.91
CA THR A 12 -7.81 3.51 10.87
C THR A 12 -6.43 3.64 10.24
N LEU A 13 -6.26 4.59 9.32
CA LEU A 13 -4.97 4.95 8.75
C LEU A 13 -4.45 6.18 9.46
N ARG A 14 -3.40 6.02 10.25
CA ARG A 14 -2.75 7.10 10.96
C ARG A 14 -1.43 7.46 10.28
N PRO A 15 -1.20 8.74 9.93
CA PRO A 15 0.07 9.17 9.35
C PRO A 15 1.27 8.72 10.19
N VAL A 16 2.33 8.24 9.52
CA VAL A 16 3.59 7.84 10.16
C VAL A 16 4.26 9.06 10.78
N ARG A 17 4.89 8.86 11.93
CA ARG A 17 5.65 9.85 12.69
C ARG A 17 7.06 9.35 12.93
N ALA A 18 7.96 10.25 13.24
CA ALA A 18 9.36 9.91 13.52
C ALA A 18 9.54 8.95 14.71
N ASP A 19 8.61 8.95 15.67
CA ASP A 19 8.63 8.07 16.85
C ASP A 19 7.97 6.69 16.62
N ASP A 20 7.54 6.39 15.39
CA ASP A 20 6.93 5.09 15.04
C ASP A 20 7.95 4.00 14.65
N GLU A 21 9.25 4.26 14.77
CA GLU A 21 10.32 3.33 14.36
C GLU A 21 10.11 1.90 14.88
N ALA A 22 9.78 1.75 16.16
CA ALA A 22 9.57 0.43 16.78
C ALA A 22 8.38 -0.31 16.15
N LYS A 23 7.28 0.39 15.86
CA LYS A 23 6.08 -0.18 15.22
C LYS A 23 6.35 -0.60 13.78
N LEU A 24 7.07 0.24 13.04
CA LEU A 24 7.49 -0.06 11.68
C LEU A 24 8.43 -1.27 11.64
N MET A 25 9.37 -1.35 12.59
CA MET A 25 10.26 -2.51 12.72
C MET A 25 9.47 -3.79 12.96
N GLU A 26 8.42 -3.78 13.81
CA GLU A 26 7.55 -4.95 14.01
C GLU A 26 6.81 -5.36 12.72
N ILE A 27 6.38 -4.40 11.90
CA ILE A 27 5.71 -4.68 10.63
C ILE A 27 6.68 -5.29 9.63
N PHE A 28 7.80 -4.61 9.36
CA PHE A 28 8.74 -5.03 8.32
C PHE A 28 9.57 -6.27 8.70
N SER A 29 9.67 -6.60 10.01
CA SER A 29 10.28 -7.85 10.48
C SER A 29 9.33 -9.05 10.47
N ASP A 30 8.04 -8.86 10.21
CA ASP A 30 7.12 -9.98 9.99
C ASP A 30 7.57 -10.76 8.76
N PRO A 31 7.78 -12.10 8.85
CA PRO A 31 8.34 -12.88 7.74
C PRO A 31 7.57 -12.77 6.42
N GLU A 32 6.23 -12.68 6.49
CA GLU A 32 5.40 -12.51 5.30
C GLU A 32 5.49 -11.11 4.70
N VAL A 33 5.82 -10.10 5.51
CA VAL A 33 6.07 -8.74 5.03
C VAL A 33 7.48 -8.62 4.48
N ALA A 34 8.49 -9.05 5.23
CA ALA A 34 9.91 -9.02 4.82
C ALA A 34 10.16 -9.74 3.50
N ARG A 35 9.40 -10.79 3.21
CA ARG A 35 9.45 -11.52 1.95
C ARG A 35 9.25 -10.62 0.72
N TRP A 36 8.43 -9.57 0.85
CA TRP A 36 8.08 -8.65 -0.24
C TRP A 36 8.80 -7.30 -0.14
N TRP A 37 9.05 -6.83 1.09
CA TRP A 37 9.63 -5.52 1.36
C TRP A 37 11.15 -5.53 1.57
N GLY A 38 11.76 -6.71 1.73
CA GLY A 38 13.19 -6.88 1.87
C GLY A 38 13.73 -6.56 3.26
N ASP A 39 14.83 -5.81 3.35
CA ASP A 39 15.53 -5.50 4.60
C ASP A 39 14.68 -4.58 5.52
N PRO A 40 14.29 -5.06 6.73
CA PRO A 40 13.43 -4.28 7.62
C PRO A 40 14.05 -2.93 8.03
N THR A 41 15.36 -2.87 8.28
CA THR A 41 16.04 -1.64 8.71
C THR A 41 16.02 -0.58 7.60
N LYS A 42 16.23 -1.02 6.36
CA LYS A 42 16.14 -0.15 5.19
C LYS A 42 14.71 0.36 5.01
N SER A 43 13.72 -0.54 5.06
CA SER A 43 12.30 -0.19 4.90
C SER A 43 11.81 0.79 5.96
N VAL A 44 12.21 0.60 7.23
CA VAL A 44 11.88 1.55 8.31
C VAL A 44 12.43 2.95 8.02
N ARG A 45 13.71 3.05 7.64
CA ARG A 45 14.33 4.34 7.34
C ARG A 45 13.63 5.05 6.18
N GLU A 46 13.40 4.35 5.08
CA GLU A 46 12.73 4.90 3.89
C GLU A 46 11.28 5.32 4.19
N THR A 47 10.61 4.63 5.12
CA THR A 47 9.26 4.97 5.55
C THR A 47 9.20 6.22 6.42
N ILE A 48 10.22 6.48 7.26
CA ILE A 48 10.29 7.68 8.11
C ILE A 48 10.77 8.89 7.31
N GLU A 49 11.72 8.70 6.39
CA GLU A 49 12.23 9.73 5.48
C GLU A 49 11.29 9.91 4.27
N ILE A 50 10.05 10.35 4.51
CA ILE A 50 8.99 10.40 3.49
C ILE A 50 9.39 11.29 2.30
N PRO A 51 9.52 10.75 1.08
CA PRO A 51 9.84 11.52 -0.12
C PRO A 51 8.72 12.49 -0.52
N GLU A 52 9.08 13.49 -1.32
CA GLU A 52 8.08 14.39 -1.91
C GLU A 52 7.09 13.62 -2.80
N GLY A 53 5.81 13.94 -2.68
CA GLY A 53 4.73 13.26 -3.39
C GLY A 53 4.20 12.02 -2.68
N GLU A 54 4.85 11.55 -1.62
CA GLU A 54 4.41 10.38 -0.87
C GLU A 54 3.65 10.73 0.41
N SER A 55 2.83 9.80 0.86
CA SER A 55 2.16 9.82 2.15
C SER A 55 2.13 8.41 2.74
N HIS A 56 2.56 8.26 3.97
CA HIS A 56 2.78 7.00 4.65
C HIS A 56 1.90 6.88 5.89
N PHE A 57 1.27 5.71 6.09
CA PHE A 57 0.36 5.46 7.20
C PHE A 57 0.63 4.14 7.89
N LEU A 58 0.47 4.12 9.19
CA LEU A 58 0.23 2.89 9.95
C LEU A 58 -1.24 2.50 9.82
N ILE A 59 -1.49 1.21 9.63
CA ILE A 59 -2.83 0.63 9.66
C ILE A 59 -3.07 0.15 11.09
N GLU A 60 -4.08 0.72 11.74
CA GLU A 60 -4.44 0.42 13.12
C GLU A 60 -5.81 -0.26 13.18
N PHE A 61 -5.94 -1.28 14.03
CA PHE A 61 -7.17 -2.00 14.31
C PHE A 61 -7.21 -2.40 15.79
N ASP A 62 -8.29 -2.09 16.48
CA ASP A 62 -8.51 -2.42 17.89
C ASP A 62 -7.33 -2.02 18.81
N GLY A 63 -6.77 -0.84 18.58
CA GLY A 63 -5.64 -0.30 19.35
C GLY A 63 -4.27 -0.89 19.00
N GLU A 64 -4.20 -1.84 18.06
CA GLU A 64 -2.94 -2.43 17.59
C GLU A 64 -2.54 -1.92 16.20
N THR A 65 -1.23 -1.79 15.99
CA THR A 65 -0.67 -1.54 14.66
C THR A 65 -0.52 -2.87 13.91
N ILE A 66 -1.31 -3.02 12.85
CA ILE A 66 -1.46 -4.29 12.12
C ILE A 66 -0.79 -4.30 10.76
N GLY A 67 -0.37 -3.16 10.26
CA GLY A 67 0.23 -3.04 8.94
C GLY A 67 0.63 -1.62 8.58
N TYR A 68 0.98 -1.47 7.32
CA TYR A 68 1.47 -0.24 6.72
C TYR A 68 0.84 -0.05 5.34
N ILE A 69 0.56 1.20 4.97
CA ILE A 69 0.09 1.57 3.64
C ILE A 69 0.67 2.93 3.24
N GLN A 70 1.05 3.06 2.00
CA GLN A 70 1.55 4.31 1.43
C GLN A 70 0.86 4.65 0.13
N CYS A 71 0.94 5.91 -0.28
CA CYS A 71 0.65 6.33 -1.65
C CYS A 71 1.69 7.31 -2.16
N TYR A 72 1.91 7.27 -3.48
CA TYR A 72 2.60 8.28 -4.26
C TYR A 72 1.59 9.00 -5.14
N GLU A 73 1.65 10.33 -5.19
CA GLU A 73 0.79 11.15 -6.06
C GLU A 73 1.62 11.79 -7.18
N GLU A 74 1.38 11.39 -8.43
CA GLU A 74 1.96 12.06 -9.60
C GLU A 74 1.29 13.42 -9.81
N ALA A 75 2.09 14.47 -9.67
CA ALA A 75 1.61 15.85 -9.72
C ALA A 75 1.47 16.41 -11.15
N ASN A 76 2.13 15.77 -12.15
CA ASN A 76 2.03 16.22 -13.53
C ASN A 76 0.58 16.09 -14.04
N PRO A 77 -0.10 17.19 -14.40
CA PRO A 77 -1.51 17.15 -14.78
C PRO A 77 -1.79 16.30 -16.03
N MET A 78 -0.79 16.08 -16.89
CA MET A 78 -0.92 15.27 -18.10
C MET A 78 -0.91 13.75 -17.81
N TYR A 79 -0.36 13.34 -16.66
CA TYR A 79 -0.17 11.93 -16.30
C TYR A 79 -0.64 11.66 -14.88
N ARG A 80 -1.55 12.46 -14.35
CA ARG A 80 -1.98 12.43 -12.97
C ARG A 80 -2.60 11.09 -12.56
N TYR A 81 -2.03 10.46 -11.54
CA TYR A 81 -2.53 9.24 -10.91
C TYR A 81 -2.02 9.16 -9.45
N ALA A 82 -2.51 8.21 -8.67
CA ALA A 82 -1.85 7.84 -7.43
C ALA A 82 -1.55 6.34 -7.41
N ALA A 83 -0.35 5.97 -6.94
CA ALA A 83 0.04 4.59 -6.71
C ALA A 83 -0.14 4.24 -5.23
N ILE A 84 -0.52 3.01 -4.91
CA ILE A 84 -0.74 2.51 -3.55
C ILE A 84 0.10 1.27 -3.33
N ASP A 85 0.77 1.21 -2.15
CA ASP A 85 1.42 0.01 -1.64
C ASP A 85 0.91 -0.31 -0.25
N VAL A 86 0.76 -1.60 0.08
CA VAL A 86 0.21 -2.04 1.36
C VAL A 86 0.85 -3.32 1.86
N SER A 87 1.06 -3.41 3.15
CA SER A 87 1.45 -4.63 3.85
C SER A 87 0.63 -4.81 5.13
N ILE A 88 0.27 -6.07 5.40
CA ILE A 88 -0.44 -6.48 6.63
C ILE A 88 0.38 -7.58 7.29
N ARG A 89 0.62 -7.47 8.59
CA ARG A 89 1.30 -8.49 9.40
C ARG A 89 0.56 -9.83 9.28
N SER A 90 1.31 -10.92 9.21
CA SER A 90 0.81 -12.27 8.88
C SER A 90 -0.42 -12.69 9.69
N ARG A 91 -0.42 -12.45 11.01
CA ARG A 91 -1.54 -12.80 11.91
C ARG A 91 -2.86 -12.06 11.62
N TRP A 92 -2.79 -10.95 10.87
CA TRP A 92 -3.93 -10.11 10.53
C TRP A 92 -4.40 -10.26 9.08
N GLN A 93 -3.68 -11.05 8.29
CA GLN A 93 -4.03 -11.31 6.89
C GLN A 93 -5.29 -12.19 6.78
N GLY A 94 -5.98 -12.10 5.64
CA GLY A 94 -7.18 -12.90 5.35
C GLY A 94 -8.45 -12.46 6.09
N LYS A 95 -8.41 -11.37 6.87
CA LYS A 95 -9.52 -10.87 7.68
C LYS A 95 -10.22 -9.62 7.09
N GLY A 96 -9.84 -9.21 5.88
CA GLY A 96 -10.43 -8.05 5.21
C GLY A 96 -9.75 -6.70 5.49
N HIS A 97 -8.79 -6.64 6.42
CA HIS A 97 -8.15 -5.38 6.82
C HIS A 97 -7.37 -4.70 5.68
N GLY A 98 -6.66 -5.47 4.85
CA GLY A 98 -5.94 -4.93 3.69
C GLY A 98 -6.86 -4.26 2.67
N PRO A 99 -7.89 -4.96 2.16
CA PRO A 99 -8.91 -4.34 1.32
C PRO A 99 -9.59 -3.10 1.93
N ASP A 100 -9.89 -3.11 3.24
CA ASP A 100 -10.48 -1.95 3.92
C ASP A 100 -9.51 -0.77 3.97
N ALA A 101 -8.23 -1.00 4.27
CA ALA A 101 -7.19 0.03 4.24
C ALA A 101 -7.05 0.66 2.85
N ILE A 102 -7.01 -0.17 1.80
CA ILE A 102 -6.92 0.30 0.41
C ILE A 102 -8.16 1.13 0.04
N ARG A 103 -9.38 0.66 0.36
CA ARG A 103 -10.61 1.42 0.10
C ARG A 103 -10.62 2.76 0.81
N THR A 104 -10.16 2.80 2.05
CA THR A 104 -10.10 4.02 2.86
C THR A 104 -9.21 5.05 2.21
N LEU A 105 -7.98 4.66 1.82
CA LEU A 105 -7.04 5.54 1.14
C LEU A 105 -7.54 5.93 -0.26
N ALA A 106 -8.08 4.97 -1.02
CA ALA A 106 -8.64 5.21 -2.36
C ALA A 106 -9.78 6.22 -2.34
N ARG A 107 -10.73 6.09 -1.40
CA ARG A 107 -11.83 7.09 -1.24
C ARG A 107 -11.29 8.49 -0.99
N PHE A 108 -10.27 8.61 -0.17
CA PHE A 108 -9.64 9.91 0.10
C PHE A 108 -8.96 10.46 -1.16
N LEU A 109 -8.14 9.67 -1.83
CA LEU A 109 -7.44 10.06 -3.05
C LEU A 109 -8.40 10.47 -4.18
N ILE A 110 -9.52 9.77 -4.34
CA ILE A 110 -10.55 10.08 -5.34
C ILE A 110 -11.33 11.34 -4.91
N ASN A 111 -11.94 11.33 -3.72
CA ASN A 111 -12.94 12.34 -3.35
C ASN A 111 -12.35 13.66 -2.85
N LYS A 112 -11.17 13.60 -2.20
CA LYS A 112 -10.51 14.80 -1.63
C LYS A 112 -9.37 15.32 -2.48
N ARG A 113 -8.60 14.39 -3.08
CA ARG A 113 -7.43 14.74 -3.90
C ARG A 113 -7.77 14.82 -5.39
N GLY A 114 -8.92 14.25 -5.82
CA GLY A 114 -9.43 14.33 -7.20
C GLY A 114 -8.66 13.45 -8.19
N HIS A 115 -8.07 12.35 -7.73
CA HIS A 115 -7.45 11.38 -8.63
C HIS A 115 -8.52 10.60 -9.41
N HIS A 116 -8.37 10.53 -10.72
CA HIS A 116 -9.28 9.78 -11.59
C HIS A 116 -8.83 8.33 -11.80
N ARG A 117 -7.55 8.03 -11.48
CA ARG A 117 -6.93 6.72 -11.67
C ARG A 117 -5.99 6.41 -10.51
N LEU A 118 -6.11 5.20 -9.97
CA LEU A 118 -5.21 4.64 -8.98
C LEU A 118 -4.49 3.42 -9.54
N THR A 119 -3.26 3.17 -9.11
CA THR A 119 -2.46 2.01 -9.52
C THR A 119 -1.95 1.23 -8.32
N ILE A 120 -1.70 -0.07 -8.52
CA ILE A 120 -1.02 -0.95 -7.59
C ILE A 120 -0.31 -2.03 -8.40
N ASP A 121 0.87 -2.49 -7.96
CA ASP A 121 1.72 -3.37 -8.75
C ASP A 121 2.31 -4.53 -7.93
N PRO A 122 1.45 -5.50 -7.53
CA PRO A 122 1.93 -6.67 -6.81
C PRO A 122 2.89 -7.50 -7.64
N ALA A 123 3.79 -8.24 -6.97
CA ALA A 123 4.55 -9.29 -7.63
C ALA A 123 3.61 -10.25 -8.36
N ALA A 124 3.91 -10.58 -9.62
CA ALA A 124 3.02 -11.34 -10.51
C ALA A 124 2.60 -12.70 -9.96
N HIS A 125 3.41 -13.28 -9.07
CA HIS A 125 3.13 -14.56 -8.39
C HIS A 125 2.42 -14.41 -7.04
N ASN A 126 2.13 -13.18 -6.58
CA ASN A 126 1.38 -12.92 -5.35
C ASN A 126 -0.14 -12.98 -5.61
N SER A 127 -0.64 -14.17 -5.90
CA SER A 127 -2.06 -14.40 -6.25
C SER A 127 -3.04 -13.96 -5.15
N ARG A 128 -2.60 -13.98 -3.88
CA ARG A 128 -3.42 -13.52 -2.74
C ARG A 128 -3.64 -12.01 -2.79
N ALA A 129 -2.58 -11.23 -3.00
CA ALA A 129 -2.67 -9.78 -3.13
C ALA A 129 -3.50 -9.40 -4.36
N ILE A 130 -3.23 -10.00 -5.52
CA ILE A 130 -3.98 -9.75 -6.76
C ILE A 130 -5.48 -9.93 -6.54
N LYS A 131 -5.91 -11.07 -5.96
CA LYS A 131 -7.33 -11.32 -5.66
C LYS A 131 -7.91 -10.32 -4.65
N ALA A 132 -7.12 -9.85 -3.69
CA ALA A 132 -7.56 -8.84 -2.74
C ALA A 132 -7.80 -7.49 -3.44
N TYR A 133 -6.92 -7.11 -4.36
CA TYR A 133 -7.03 -5.85 -5.12
C TYR A 133 -8.17 -5.88 -6.13
N GLU A 134 -8.40 -7.02 -6.81
CA GLU A 134 -9.58 -7.21 -7.67
C GLU A 134 -10.91 -7.00 -6.93
N ARG A 135 -10.99 -7.40 -5.66
CA ARG A 135 -12.20 -7.18 -4.82
C ARG A 135 -12.42 -5.69 -4.50
N VAL A 136 -11.37 -4.89 -4.46
CA VAL A 136 -11.47 -3.44 -4.26
C VAL A 136 -11.91 -2.72 -5.53
N GLY A 137 -11.61 -3.29 -6.71
CA GLY A 137 -11.99 -2.75 -8.02
C GLY A 137 -10.83 -2.65 -9.00
N PHE A 138 -9.59 -2.97 -8.58
CA PHE A 138 -8.44 -2.97 -9.49
C PHE A 138 -8.56 -4.04 -10.56
N LYS A 139 -8.09 -3.72 -11.76
CA LYS A 139 -8.06 -4.60 -12.93
C LYS A 139 -6.62 -4.77 -13.43
N PRO A 140 -6.23 -5.96 -13.90
CA PRO A 140 -4.94 -6.16 -14.55
C PRO A 140 -4.79 -5.28 -15.79
N VAL A 141 -3.65 -4.57 -15.88
CA VAL A 141 -3.23 -3.82 -17.07
C VAL A 141 -2.26 -4.64 -17.89
N GLY A 142 -1.24 -5.21 -17.24
CA GLY A 142 -0.24 -6.02 -17.92
C GLY A 142 0.94 -6.40 -17.02
N PHE A 143 1.71 -7.39 -17.48
CA PHE A 143 2.92 -7.83 -16.81
C PHE A 143 4.09 -6.90 -17.11
N MET A 144 4.81 -6.55 -16.06
CA MET A 144 6.09 -5.84 -16.11
C MET A 144 7.20 -6.87 -15.88
N ARG A 145 7.90 -7.23 -16.96
CA ARG A 145 8.93 -8.29 -16.89
C ARG A 145 10.18 -7.81 -16.16
N GLN A 146 10.69 -8.65 -15.24
CA GLN A 146 11.89 -8.35 -14.43
C GLN A 146 11.80 -6.97 -13.74
N TYR A 147 10.65 -6.68 -13.16
CA TYR A 147 10.29 -5.38 -12.63
C TYR A 147 10.96 -5.08 -11.29
N GLU A 148 10.94 -6.04 -10.38
CA GLU A 148 11.50 -5.87 -9.04
C GLU A 148 12.57 -6.90 -8.72
N ARG A 149 13.51 -6.52 -7.85
CA ARG A 149 14.56 -7.40 -7.39
C ARG A 149 14.19 -8.00 -6.04
N GLY A 150 14.07 -9.32 -5.98
CA GLY A 150 13.78 -10.03 -4.74
C GLY A 150 14.95 -10.00 -3.74
N PRO A 151 14.70 -10.38 -2.47
CA PRO A 151 15.70 -10.33 -1.40
C PRO A 151 16.95 -11.17 -1.66
N ALA A 152 16.83 -12.28 -2.39
CA ALA A 152 17.96 -13.13 -2.80
C ALA A 152 18.69 -12.63 -4.05
N GLY A 153 18.25 -11.50 -4.63
CA GLY A 153 18.87 -10.84 -5.77
C GLY A 153 18.34 -11.26 -7.14
N GLU A 154 17.35 -12.14 -7.18
CA GLU A 154 16.63 -12.56 -8.38
C GLU A 154 15.67 -11.46 -8.87
N TRP A 155 15.37 -11.46 -10.16
CA TRP A 155 14.39 -10.57 -10.75
C TRP A 155 13.02 -11.24 -10.85
N HIS A 156 11.97 -10.53 -10.43
CA HIS A 156 10.58 -10.96 -10.50
C HIS A 156 9.76 -10.07 -11.40
N ASP A 157 8.76 -10.67 -12.04
CA ASP A 157 7.77 -9.94 -12.79
C ASP A 157 6.75 -9.29 -11.84
N GLY A 158 6.36 -8.05 -12.13
CA GLY A 158 5.24 -7.37 -11.49
C GLY A 158 3.97 -7.47 -12.35
N LEU A 159 2.81 -7.33 -11.72
CA LEU A 159 1.54 -7.16 -12.39
C LEU A 159 1.03 -5.73 -12.16
N LEU A 160 1.12 -4.87 -13.15
CA LEU A 160 0.48 -3.57 -13.06
C LEU A 160 -1.03 -3.75 -13.06
N MET A 161 -1.68 -3.21 -12.05
CA MET A 161 -3.14 -3.13 -11.95
C MET A 161 -3.57 -1.67 -11.79
N ASP A 162 -4.71 -1.30 -12.35
CA ASP A 162 -5.28 0.02 -12.13
C ASP A 162 -6.77 -0.03 -11.79
N MET A 163 -7.27 1.10 -11.32
CA MET A 163 -8.67 1.31 -10.98
C MET A 163 -9.04 2.75 -11.31
N LEU A 164 -10.08 2.96 -12.09
CA LEU A 164 -10.67 4.28 -12.30
C LEU A 164 -11.56 4.64 -11.10
N ALA A 165 -11.79 5.93 -10.91
CA ALA A 165 -12.50 6.45 -9.73
C ALA A 165 -13.91 5.86 -9.55
N ASP A 166 -14.62 5.56 -10.65
CA ASP A 166 -15.96 4.99 -10.66
C ASP A 166 -16.00 3.45 -10.51
N GLU A 167 -14.82 2.81 -10.48
CA GLU A 167 -14.69 1.35 -10.32
C GLU A 167 -14.45 0.92 -8.86
N LEU A 168 -14.26 1.88 -7.94
CA LEU A 168 -14.06 1.58 -6.52
C LEU A 168 -15.30 0.86 -5.95
N ARG A 169 -15.07 -0.32 -5.39
CA ARG A 169 -16.11 -1.18 -4.78
C ARG A 169 -16.10 -1.07 -3.26
N ASP A 170 -17.29 -1.05 -2.69
CA ASP A 170 -17.50 -1.09 -1.24
C ASP A 170 -17.24 -2.47 -0.60
#